data_1dc5d05fe5eca1d184ad96387fbb8281
#
_entry.id   1dc5d05fe5eca1d184ad96387fbb8281
#
_cell.length_a   1.000
_cell.length_b   1.000
_cell.length_c   1.000
_cell.angle_alpha   90.00
_cell.angle_beta   90.00
_cell.angle_gamma   90.00
#
_symmetry.space_group_name_H-M   'P 1'
#
loop_
_entity.id
_entity.type
_entity.pdbx_description
1 polymer ?
#
loop_
_entity_poly.entity_id
_entity_poly.type
_entity_poly.pdbx_seq_one_letter_code
_entity_poly.pdbx_strand_id
1 'polypeptide(L)'
;STINFKATMRRDIIDAKSGGTNYWVDFAWDNPQVSFAEILDAVGELPIPPYLNRETQDSDKTTYQTVYSKIKGSVAAPTAGLHFTDKVLAAIDAAGVRREELTLHVGAGTFKPVKSEEIDGHTMHTEYVCVRRDTLQTLLDYDCCAIAVGTTSVRTLESLYYMGVKLEANPDAAEEDLHVCQWEPYEKADGT
;
A
#
# COMPACT_ATOMS: atom_id res chain seq x y z
N SER A 1 0.82 -6.21 33.62
CA SER A 1 -0.63 -6.48 33.79
C SER A 1 -1.10 -7.34 32.65
N THR A 2 -1.86 -8.36 32.97
CA THR A 2 -2.50 -9.24 31.98
C THR A 2 -3.72 -8.52 31.41
N ILE A 3 -3.88 -8.52 30.08
CA ILE A 3 -5.06 -7.98 29.39
C ILE A 3 -5.83 -9.15 28.79
N ASN A 4 -7.13 -9.20 29.03
CA ASN A 4 -8.01 -10.16 28.37
C ASN A 4 -8.41 -9.61 27.01
N PHE A 5 -7.98 -10.26 25.96
CA PHE A 5 -8.27 -9.92 24.57
C PHE A 5 -9.17 -10.99 23.94
N LYS A 6 -10.19 -10.55 23.22
CA LYS A 6 -11.14 -11.43 22.52
C LYS A 6 -11.29 -11.01 21.08
N ALA A 7 -11.14 -11.95 20.17
CA ALA A 7 -11.48 -11.81 18.76
C ALA A 7 -12.71 -12.65 18.46
N THR A 8 -13.75 -12.07 17.88
CA THR A 8 -14.98 -12.75 17.50
C THR A 8 -15.21 -12.60 16.00
N MET A 9 -15.19 -13.72 15.30
CA MET A 9 -15.43 -13.74 13.85
C MET A 9 -16.93 -13.64 13.58
N ARG A 10 -17.32 -12.67 12.74
CA ARG A 10 -18.67 -12.57 12.19
C ARG A 10 -18.78 -13.40 10.92
N ARG A 11 -19.82 -14.22 10.79
CA ARG A 11 -19.99 -15.15 9.67
C ARG A 11 -20.55 -14.53 8.39
N ASP A 12 -20.95 -13.26 8.38
CA ASP A 12 -22.00 -12.77 7.50
C ASP A 12 -21.55 -11.98 6.26
N ILE A 13 -20.25 -11.97 5.90
CA ILE A 13 -19.85 -11.25 4.68
C ILE A 13 -18.99 -12.13 3.79
N ILE A 14 -19.66 -12.74 2.82
CA ILE A 14 -19.03 -13.29 1.62
C ILE A 14 -18.93 -12.14 0.64
N ASP A 15 -17.73 -11.59 0.45
CA ASP A 15 -17.49 -10.68 -0.67
C ASP A 15 -17.41 -11.51 -1.95
N ALA A 16 -18.57 -11.61 -2.62
CA ALA A 16 -18.72 -12.38 -3.85
C ALA A 16 -17.86 -11.83 -5.02
N LYS A 17 -17.36 -10.58 -4.91
CA LYS A 17 -16.57 -9.94 -5.97
C LYS A 17 -15.07 -10.28 -5.91
N SER A 18 -14.53 -10.63 -4.75
CA SER A 18 -13.08 -10.84 -4.60
C SER A 18 -12.64 -12.29 -4.73
N GLY A 19 -13.57 -13.25 -4.87
CA GLY A 19 -13.27 -14.69 -4.95
C GLY A 19 -12.55 -15.26 -3.71
N GLY A 20 -12.39 -14.46 -2.67
CA GLY A 20 -11.79 -14.80 -1.39
C GLY A 20 -12.80 -14.70 -0.25
N THR A 21 -12.61 -15.50 0.78
CA THR A 21 -13.41 -15.41 1.99
C THR A 21 -12.81 -14.33 2.87
N ASN A 22 -13.43 -13.15 2.91
CA ASN A 22 -13.11 -12.12 3.89
C ASN A 22 -14.03 -12.29 5.09
N TYR A 23 -13.49 -12.09 6.28
CA TYR A 23 -14.25 -12.17 7.52
C TYR A 23 -14.19 -10.83 8.24
N TRP A 24 -15.33 -10.42 8.80
CA TRP A 24 -15.34 -9.35 9.79
C TRP A 24 -15.00 -9.97 11.16
N VAL A 25 -14.11 -9.30 11.88
CA VAL A 25 -13.70 -9.72 13.21
C VAL A 25 -13.91 -8.55 14.16
N ASP A 26 -14.70 -8.79 15.22
CA ASP A 26 -14.83 -7.84 16.31
C ASP A 26 -13.74 -8.11 17.33
N PHE A 27 -13.02 -7.07 17.71
CA PHE A 27 -12.01 -7.13 18.76
C PHE A 27 -12.51 -6.42 20.01
N ALA A 28 -12.29 -7.03 21.16
CA ALA A 28 -12.62 -6.45 22.46
C ALA A 28 -11.52 -6.77 23.47
N TRP A 29 -11.23 -5.83 24.36
CA TRP A 29 -10.29 -6.01 25.47
C TRP A 29 -10.75 -5.21 26.70
N ASP A 30 -10.26 -5.62 27.88
CA ASP A 30 -10.74 -5.13 29.17
C ASP A 30 -10.03 -3.87 29.67
N ASN A 31 -8.97 -3.41 29.01
CA ASN A 31 -8.25 -2.20 29.40
C ASN A 31 -8.42 -1.07 28.37
N PRO A 32 -9.25 -0.06 28.62
CA PRO A 32 -9.51 1.04 27.68
C PRO A 32 -8.31 1.99 27.49
N GLN A 33 -7.27 1.89 28.29
CA GLN A 33 -6.04 2.69 28.15
C GLN A 33 -5.08 2.10 27.10
N VAL A 34 -5.33 0.84 26.69
CA VAL A 34 -4.52 0.16 25.67
C VAL A 34 -5.20 0.29 24.32
N SER A 35 -4.46 0.83 23.35
CA SER A 35 -4.92 0.97 21.98
C SER A 35 -4.90 -0.37 21.22
N PHE A 36 -5.68 -0.46 20.14
CA PHE A 36 -5.63 -1.64 19.25
C PHE A 36 -4.25 -1.87 18.65
N ALA A 37 -3.51 -0.80 18.36
CA ALA A 37 -2.14 -0.89 17.87
C ALA A 37 -1.19 -1.58 18.87
N GLU A 38 -1.32 -1.27 20.17
CA GLU A 38 -0.55 -1.94 21.22
C GLU A 38 -0.92 -3.42 21.37
N ILE A 39 -2.20 -3.76 21.19
CA ILE A 39 -2.63 -5.15 21.13
C ILE A 39 -1.98 -5.88 19.95
N LEU A 40 -2.02 -5.27 18.75
CA LEU A 40 -1.39 -5.84 17.57
C LEU A 40 0.12 -6.00 17.72
N ASP A 41 0.80 -5.04 18.33
CA ASP A 41 2.24 -5.12 18.62
C ASP A 41 2.57 -6.26 19.61
N ALA A 42 1.64 -6.60 20.51
CA ALA A 42 1.85 -7.62 21.54
C ALA A 42 1.52 -9.04 21.09
N VAL A 43 0.50 -9.22 20.25
CA VAL A 43 -0.01 -10.55 19.86
C VAL A 43 0.10 -10.83 18.37
N GLY A 44 0.37 -9.79 17.57
CA GLY A 44 0.48 -9.91 16.11
C GLY A 44 1.81 -10.50 15.68
N GLU A 45 1.77 -11.22 14.57
CA GLU A 45 2.95 -11.66 13.85
C GLU A 45 3.10 -10.85 12.57
N LEU A 46 4.34 -10.57 12.17
CA LEU A 46 4.59 -9.90 10.91
C LEU A 46 4.16 -10.81 9.74
N PRO A 47 3.18 -10.42 8.91
CA PRO A 47 2.84 -11.22 7.76
C PRO A 47 3.96 -11.15 6.73
N ILE A 48 4.45 -12.32 6.31
CA ILE A 48 5.41 -12.46 5.22
C ILE A 48 4.74 -13.04 3.98
N PRO A 49 5.30 -12.83 2.78
CA PRO A 49 4.72 -13.34 1.56
C PRO A 49 4.53 -14.85 1.57
N PRO A 50 3.35 -15.39 1.22
CA PRO A 50 3.08 -16.84 1.25
C PRO A 50 4.01 -17.68 0.37
N TYR A 51 4.58 -17.09 -0.69
CA TYR A 51 5.51 -17.80 -1.57
C TYR A 51 6.85 -18.14 -0.90
N LEU A 52 7.15 -17.57 0.27
CA LEU A 52 8.34 -17.96 1.05
C LEU A 52 8.18 -19.34 1.69
N ASN A 53 6.95 -19.87 1.81
CA ASN A 53 6.64 -21.22 2.32
C ASN A 53 7.33 -21.55 3.65
N ARG A 54 7.38 -20.60 4.57
CA ARG A 54 7.90 -20.75 5.92
C ARG A 54 7.16 -19.84 6.90
N GLU A 55 7.29 -20.11 8.16
CA GLU A 55 6.80 -19.25 9.23
C GLU A 55 7.65 -17.99 9.38
N THR A 56 7.06 -16.96 9.96
CA THR A 56 7.74 -15.71 10.30
C THR A 56 8.80 -15.93 11.36
N GLN A 57 9.93 -15.29 11.20
CA GLN A 57 11.05 -15.31 12.15
C GLN A 57 11.28 -13.90 12.72
N ASP A 58 11.89 -13.81 13.90
CA ASP A 58 12.20 -12.49 14.49
C ASP A 58 13.09 -11.62 13.61
N SER A 59 13.98 -12.21 12.83
CA SER A 59 14.80 -11.52 11.85
C SER A 59 13.98 -10.80 10.77
N ASP A 60 12.78 -11.31 10.44
CA ASP A 60 11.91 -10.68 9.41
C ASP A 60 11.44 -9.29 9.83
N LYS A 61 11.30 -9.03 11.12
CA LYS A 61 10.95 -7.70 11.64
C LYS A 61 11.95 -6.63 11.20
N THR A 62 13.18 -7.03 10.89
CA THR A 62 14.24 -6.13 10.41
C THR A 62 14.49 -6.31 8.93
N THR A 63 14.54 -7.54 8.43
CA THR A 63 14.93 -7.83 7.04
C THR A 63 13.78 -7.68 6.05
N TYR A 64 12.52 -7.84 6.49
CA TYR A 64 11.33 -7.58 5.68
C TYR A 64 10.78 -6.17 5.93
N GLN A 65 11.68 -5.19 5.99
CA GLN A 65 11.36 -3.77 6.15
C GLN A 65 12.37 -2.92 5.36
N THR A 66 11.90 -1.85 4.74
CA THR A 66 12.79 -0.92 4.04
C THR A 66 13.50 0.00 5.03
N VAL A 67 14.75 0.38 4.74
CA VAL A 67 15.54 1.31 5.57
C VAL A 67 14.93 2.71 5.66
N TYR A 68 14.01 3.04 4.77
CA TYR A 68 13.31 4.34 4.74
C TYR A 68 11.86 4.27 5.22
N SER A 69 11.42 3.16 5.79
CA SER A 69 10.08 3.06 6.40
C SER A 69 9.95 4.00 7.60
N LYS A 70 8.92 4.86 7.59
CA LYS A 70 8.71 5.88 8.63
C LYS A 70 7.32 5.82 9.27
N ILE A 71 6.30 5.47 8.49
CA ILE A 71 4.90 5.56 8.89
C ILE A 71 4.32 4.15 8.99
N LYS A 72 3.79 3.80 10.16
CA LYS A 72 3.08 2.53 10.37
C LYS A 72 1.74 2.57 9.62
N GLY A 73 1.26 1.41 9.16
CA GLY A 73 -0.05 1.28 8.50
C GLY A 73 -0.06 0.38 7.28
N SER A 74 1.08 -0.23 6.93
CA SER A 74 1.17 -1.25 5.88
C SER A 74 1.20 -2.65 6.46
N VAL A 75 0.63 -3.60 5.72
CA VAL A 75 0.70 -5.03 6.00
C VAL A 75 1.93 -5.64 5.33
N ALA A 76 2.27 -5.17 4.13
CA ALA A 76 3.38 -5.67 3.34
C ALA A 76 4.43 -4.58 3.09
N ALA A 77 5.70 -4.97 3.06
CA ALA A 77 6.78 -4.08 2.65
C ALA A 77 6.83 -3.95 1.11
N PRO A 78 7.20 -2.78 0.57
CA PRO A 78 7.48 -2.61 -0.85
C PRO A 78 8.79 -3.33 -1.20
N THR A 79 8.70 -4.59 -1.64
CA THR A 79 9.83 -5.52 -1.76
C THR A 79 10.97 -5.04 -2.64
N ALA A 80 10.69 -4.26 -3.69
CA ALA A 80 11.74 -3.62 -4.48
C ALA A 80 12.63 -2.68 -3.65
N GLY A 81 12.08 -2.08 -2.59
CA GLY A 81 12.80 -1.22 -1.67
C GLY A 81 13.76 -1.95 -0.73
N LEU A 82 13.61 -3.26 -0.54
CA LEU A 82 14.48 -4.06 0.32
C LEU A 82 15.92 -4.17 -0.19
N HIS A 83 16.14 -3.88 -1.47
CA HIS A 83 17.48 -3.83 -2.07
C HIS A 83 18.28 -2.59 -1.66
N PHE A 84 17.64 -1.57 -1.10
CA PHE A 84 18.32 -0.34 -0.67
C PHE A 84 18.86 -0.51 0.75
N THR A 85 20.08 -0.06 0.93
CA THR A 85 20.75 0.08 2.22
C THR A 85 21.13 1.54 2.42
N ASP A 86 21.43 1.96 3.65
CA ASP A 86 21.91 3.33 3.91
C ASP A 86 23.15 3.66 3.07
N LYS A 87 24.03 2.68 2.84
CA LYS A 87 25.21 2.85 1.99
C LYS A 87 24.84 3.12 0.53
N VAL A 88 23.85 2.40 -0.01
CA VAL A 88 23.36 2.60 -1.38
C VAL A 88 22.69 3.97 -1.50
N LEU A 89 21.85 4.34 -0.54
CA LEU A 89 21.20 5.64 -0.52
C LEU A 89 22.21 6.78 -0.47
N ALA A 90 23.25 6.68 0.39
CA ALA A 90 24.32 7.65 0.46
C ALA A 90 25.13 7.76 -0.86
N ALA A 91 25.32 6.63 -1.55
CA ALA A 91 26.01 6.64 -2.85
C ALA A 91 25.17 7.31 -3.95
N ILE A 92 23.85 7.12 -3.93
CA ILE A 92 22.91 7.80 -4.83
C ILE A 92 22.96 9.32 -4.60
N ASP A 93 22.93 9.75 -3.33
CA ASP A 93 23.01 11.16 -2.96
C ASP A 93 24.36 11.78 -3.40
N ALA A 94 25.46 11.05 -3.18
CA ALA A 94 26.81 11.47 -3.61
C ALA A 94 26.95 11.57 -5.14
N ALA A 95 26.18 10.79 -5.87
CA ALA A 95 26.09 10.88 -7.33
C ALA A 95 25.24 12.05 -7.83
N GLY A 96 24.64 12.85 -6.93
CA GLY A 96 23.78 13.97 -7.28
C GLY A 96 22.39 13.58 -7.77
N VAL A 97 21.99 12.33 -7.56
CA VAL A 97 20.64 11.86 -7.90
C VAL A 97 19.65 12.30 -6.82
N ARG A 98 18.66 13.09 -7.20
CA ARG A 98 17.61 13.52 -6.28
C ARG A 98 16.69 12.35 -5.96
N ARG A 99 16.36 12.20 -4.68
CA ARG A 99 15.40 11.21 -4.20
C ARG A 99 14.13 11.91 -3.71
N GLU A 100 12.99 11.35 -4.07
CA GLU A 100 11.70 11.77 -3.57
C GLU A 100 11.00 10.59 -2.89
N GLU A 101 10.12 10.90 -1.95
CA GLU A 101 9.40 9.91 -1.17
C GLU A 101 7.89 10.11 -1.36
N LEU A 102 7.19 8.99 -1.47
CA LEU A 102 5.73 8.96 -1.37
C LEU A 102 5.33 7.93 -0.31
N THR A 103 4.18 8.13 0.32
CA THR A 103 3.67 7.22 1.33
C THR A 103 2.71 6.23 0.69
N LEU A 104 2.95 4.95 0.92
CA LEU A 104 2.13 3.84 0.46
C LEU A 104 1.65 3.05 1.67
N HIS A 105 0.34 2.81 1.75
CA HIS A 105 -0.24 1.88 2.70
C HIS A 105 -0.60 0.58 1.99
N VAL A 106 0.41 -0.30 1.87
CA VAL A 106 0.31 -1.56 1.14
C VAL A 106 -0.47 -2.58 1.97
N GLY A 107 -1.63 -2.99 1.46
CA GLY A 107 -2.51 -3.94 2.11
C GLY A 107 -2.14 -5.40 1.86
N ALA A 108 -2.83 -6.33 2.55
CA ALA A 108 -2.67 -7.77 2.38
C ALA A 108 -3.07 -8.27 0.97
N GLY A 109 -3.77 -7.45 0.20
CA GLY A 109 -4.15 -7.75 -1.19
C GLY A 109 -2.96 -8.04 -2.10
N THR A 110 -1.80 -7.43 -1.82
CA THR A 110 -0.55 -7.65 -2.57
C THR A 110 -0.03 -9.09 -2.48
N PHE A 111 -0.46 -9.87 -1.48
CA PHE A 111 -0.09 -11.28 -1.33
C PHE A 111 -0.98 -12.24 -2.12
N LYS A 112 -2.08 -11.75 -2.69
CA LYS A 112 -2.99 -12.59 -3.47
C LYS A 112 -2.38 -12.86 -4.84
N PRO A 113 -2.13 -14.13 -5.21
CA PRO A 113 -1.64 -14.44 -6.55
C PRO A 113 -2.74 -14.21 -7.59
N VAL A 114 -2.34 -13.82 -8.79
CA VAL A 114 -3.24 -13.80 -9.95
C VAL A 114 -3.62 -15.25 -10.27
N LYS A 115 -4.93 -15.54 -10.26
CA LYS A 115 -5.47 -16.89 -10.50
C LYS A 115 -6.30 -16.97 -11.78
N SER A 116 -6.66 -15.82 -12.35
CA SER A 116 -7.39 -15.76 -13.62
C SER A 116 -6.47 -16.02 -14.81
N GLU A 117 -6.97 -16.69 -15.81
CA GLU A 117 -6.25 -16.89 -17.10
C GLU A 117 -6.21 -15.61 -17.92
N GLU A 118 -7.22 -14.76 -17.76
CA GLU A 118 -7.36 -13.49 -18.46
C GLU A 118 -7.20 -12.31 -17.48
N ILE A 119 -6.71 -11.18 -17.98
CA ILE A 119 -6.40 -9.98 -17.17
C ILE A 119 -7.69 -9.38 -16.59
N ASP A 120 -8.78 -9.37 -17.33
CA ASP A 120 -10.07 -8.83 -16.93
C ASP A 120 -10.73 -9.62 -15.78
N GLY A 121 -10.40 -10.91 -15.67
CA GLY A 121 -10.84 -11.75 -14.56
C GLY A 121 -10.13 -11.50 -13.24
N HIS A 122 -9.07 -10.67 -13.22
CA HIS A 122 -8.33 -10.34 -12.00
C HIS A 122 -8.77 -8.99 -11.42
N THR A 123 -9.31 -9.02 -10.21
CA THR A 123 -9.65 -7.79 -9.48
C THR A 123 -8.43 -7.28 -8.71
N MET A 124 -7.90 -6.11 -9.10
CA MET A 124 -6.83 -5.44 -8.37
C MET A 124 -7.34 -4.88 -7.05
N HIS A 125 -6.51 -5.02 -6.03
CA HIS A 125 -6.77 -4.40 -4.74
C HIS A 125 -6.53 -2.89 -4.79
N THR A 126 -7.25 -2.15 -3.96
CA THR A 126 -7.06 -0.71 -3.74
C THR A 126 -6.00 -0.49 -2.68
N GLU A 127 -5.16 0.52 -2.86
CA GLU A 127 -4.17 0.97 -1.89
C GLU A 127 -4.33 2.46 -1.65
N TYR A 128 -4.13 2.87 -0.41
CA TYR A 128 -4.09 4.28 -0.06
C TYR A 128 -2.68 4.82 -0.30
N VAL A 129 -2.62 5.96 -0.99
CA VAL A 129 -1.36 6.63 -1.32
C VAL A 129 -1.40 8.08 -0.88
N CYS A 130 -0.26 8.61 -0.47
CA CYS A 130 -0.14 10.04 -0.18
C CYS A 130 1.14 10.57 -0.83
N VAL A 131 0.97 11.60 -1.66
CA VAL A 131 2.06 12.27 -2.38
C VAL A 131 2.05 13.75 -2.01
N ARG A 132 3.19 14.26 -1.54
CA ARG A 132 3.31 15.66 -1.17
C ARG A 132 3.32 16.56 -2.40
N ARG A 133 2.79 17.77 -2.24
CA ARG A 133 2.81 18.79 -3.29
C ARG A 133 4.24 19.08 -3.78
N ASP A 134 5.20 19.15 -2.87
CA ASP A 134 6.60 19.42 -3.23
C ASP A 134 7.20 18.30 -4.10
N THR A 135 6.80 17.03 -3.85
CA THR A 135 7.19 15.89 -4.70
C THR A 135 6.61 16.03 -6.10
N LEU A 136 5.34 16.46 -6.22
CA LEU A 136 4.72 16.74 -7.53
C LEU A 136 5.45 17.87 -8.26
N GLN A 137 5.79 18.96 -7.56
CA GLN A 137 6.56 20.04 -8.15
C GLN A 137 7.94 19.57 -8.63
N THR A 138 8.61 18.74 -7.84
CA THR A 138 9.89 18.15 -8.26
C THR A 138 9.75 17.30 -9.53
N LEU A 139 8.70 16.48 -9.63
CA LEU A 139 8.44 15.70 -10.84
C LEU A 139 8.29 16.61 -12.07
N LEU A 140 7.56 17.70 -11.94
CA LEU A 140 7.41 18.68 -13.02
C LEU A 140 8.74 19.36 -13.37
N ASP A 141 9.55 19.75 -12.39
CA ASP A 141 10.85 20.39 -12.58
C ASP A 141 11.85 19.48 -13.31
N TYR A 142 11.64 18.16 -13.29
CA TYR A 142 12.41 17.14 -14.00
C TYR A 142 11.69 16.57 -15.22
N ASP A 143 10.74 17.32 -15.81
CA ASP A 143 9.96 16.89 -16.99
C ASP A 143 9.29 15.52 -16.78
N CYS A 144 8.83 15.22 -15.56
CA CYS A 144 8.27 13.94 -15.16
C CYS A 144 9.21 12.74 -15.35
N CYS A 145 10.51 12.98 -15.55
CA CYS A 145 11.51 11.93 -15.66
C CYS A 145 11.88 11.40 -14.27
N ALA A 146 11.39 10.22 -13.92
CA ALA A 146 11.65 9.58 -12.65
C ALA A 146 11.92 8.08 -12.80
N ILE A 147 12.70 7.53 -11.87
CA ILE A 147 12.88 6.08 -11.72
C ILE A 147 12.03 5.66 -10.53
N ALA A 148 10.90 5.02 -10.81
CA ALA A 148 10.02 4.51 -9.77
C ALA A 148 10.58 3.22 -9.18
N VAL A 149 10.65 3.15 -7.85
CA VAL A 149 11.09 1.95 -7.13
C VAL A 149 9.87 1.14 -6.70
N GLY A 150 9.63 0.04 -7.41
CA GLY A 150 8.53 -0.88 -7.18
C GLY A 150 7.26 -0.58 -7.99
N THR A 151 6.51 -1.64 -8.25
CA THR A 151 5.28 -1.58 -9.05
C THR A 151 4.19 -0.71 -8.43
N THR A 152 4.09 -0.67 -7.10
CA THR A 152 3.14 0.20 -6.40
C THR A 152 3.48 1.67 -6.60
N SER A 153 4.78 2.02 -6.63
CA SER A 153 5.21 3.40 -6.95
C SER A 153 4.88 3.77 -8.40
N VAL A 154 5.10 2.87 -9.37
CA VAL A 154 4.69 3.08 -10.77
C VAL A 154 3.19 3.32 -10.84
N ARG A 155 2.40 2.43 -10.24
CA ARG A 155 0.94 2.53 -10.22
C ARG A 155 0.46 3.85 -9.57
N THR A 156 1.14 4.31 -8.52
CA THR A 156 0.84 5.61 -7.90
C THR A 156 1.07 6.75 -8.88
N LEU A 157 2.23 6.80 -9.54
CA LEU A 157 2.56 7.85 -10.50
C LEU A 157 1.58 7.89 -11.67
N GLU A 158 1.20 6.73 -12.22
CA GLU A 158 0.18 6.63 -13.25
C GLU A 158 -1.20 7.12 -12.74
N SER A 159 -1.57 6.77 -11.50
CA SER A 159 -2.83 7.23 -10.91
C SER A 159 -2.89 8.74 -10.72
N LEU A 160 -1.75 9.42 -10.48
CA LEU A 160 -1.71 10.88 -10.34
C LEU A 160 -2.22 11.61 -11.58
N TYR A 161 -1.99 11.07 -12.77
CA TYR A 161 -2.53 11.64 -14.02
C TYR A 161 -4.06 11.66 -13.99
N TYR A 162 -4.69 10.52 -13.67
CA TYR A 162 -6.16 10.42 -13.62
C TYR A 162 -6.77 11.22 -12.48
N MET A 163 -6.08 11.32 -11.34
CA MET A 163 -6.46 12.23 -10.26
C MET A 163 -6.44 13.68 -10.74
N GLY A 164 -5.42 14.05 -11.52
CA GLY A 164 -5.33 15.38 -12.15
C GLY A 164 -6.49 15.66 -13.10
N VAL A 165 -6.85 14.72 -13.96
CA VAL A 165 -8.01 14.83 -14.86
C VAL A 165 -9.31 15.05 -14.08
N LYS A 166 -9.51 14.33 -12.96
CA LYS A 166 -10.68 14.53 -12.09
C LYS A 166 -10.70 15.92 -11.47
N LEU A 167 -9.54 16.42 -11.01
CA LEU A 167 -9.43 17.76 -10.44
C LEU A 167 -9.61 18.88 -11.47
N GLU A 168 -9.22 18.67 -12.73
CA GLU A 168 -9.53 19.60 -13.81
C GLU A 168 -11.04 19.69 -14.07
N ALA A 169 -11.74 18.56 -14.01
CA ALA A 169 -13.19 18.52 -14.17
C ALA A 169 -13.95 19.07 -12.95
N ASN A 170 -13.44 18.83 -11.75
CA ASN A 170 -14.01 19.31 -10.48
C ASN A 170 -12.89 19.70 -9.50
N PRO A 171 -12.45 20.98 -9.46
CA PRO A 171 -11.39 21.44 -8.57
C PRO A 171 -11.68 21.30 -7.08
N ASP A 172 -12.94 21.17 -6.70
CA ASP A 172 -13.41 21.00 -5.32
C ASP A 172 -13.73 19.54 -4.98
N ALA A 173 -13.25 18.58 -5.79
CA ALA A 173 -13.48 17.16 -5.55
C ALA A 173 -12.96 16.76 -4.17
N ALA A 174 -13.75 15.96 -3.43
CA ALA A 174 -13.34 15.41 -2.16
C ALA A 174 -12.28 14.31 -2.37
N GLU A 175 -11.54 13.96 -1.31
CA GLU A 175 -10.47 12.95 -1.39
C GLU A 175 -11.00 11.60 -1.88
N GLU A 176 -12.18 11.19 -1.44
CA GLU A 176 -12.85 9.97 -1.88
C GLU A 176 -13.20 9.93 -3.37
N ASP A 177 -13.39 11.09 -3.99
CA ASP A 177 -13.71 11.22 -5.43
C ASP A 177 -12.46 11.04 -6.31
N LEU A 178 -11.26 11.15 -5.72
CA LEU A 178 -9.98 10.96 -6.41
C LEU A 178 -9.59 9.49 -6.60
N HIS A 179 -10.43 8.55 -6.13
CA HIS A 179 -10.19 7.13 -6.35
C HIS A 179 -10.13 6.80 -7.85
N VAL A 180 -9.03 6.17 -8.28
CA VAL A 180 -8.84 5.71 -9.66
C VAL A 180 -9.16 4.22 -9.75
N CYS A 181 -10.20 3.88 -10.51
CA CYS A 181 -10.64 2.51 -10.70
C CYS A 181 -9.70 1.73 -11.65
N GLN A 182 -9.68 0.40 -11.51
CA GLN A 182 -8.80 -0.49 -12.28
C GLN A 182 -8.88 -0.28 -13.80
N TRP A 183 -10.08 -0.09 -14.34
CA TRP A 183 -10.34 -0.01 -15.78
C TRP A 183 -10.55 1.40 -16.29
N GLU A 184 -10.63 2.39 -15.39
CA GLU A 184 -10.83 3.80 -15.74
C GLU A 184 -9.86 4.31 -16.82
N PRO A 185 -8.57 3.93 -16.83
CA PRO A 185 -7.64 4.33 -17.89
C PRO A 185 -7.98 3.83 -19.28
N TYR A 186 -8.84 2.81 -19.38
CA TYR A 186 -9.23 2.17 -20.65
C TYR A 186 -10.65 2.52 -21.06
N GLU A 187 -11.40 3.18 -20.19
CA GLU A 187 -12.73 3.68 -20.52
C GLU A 187 -12.57 4.90 -21.43
N LYS A 188 -13.20 4.87 -22.60
CA LYS A 188 -13.21 6.04 -23.48
C LYS A 188 -14.00 7.13 -22.77
N ALA A 189 -13.41 8.32 -22.60
CA ALA A 189 -14.19 9.49 -22.28
C ALA A 189 -15.26 9.64 -23.36
N ASP A 190 -16.54 9.56 -23.00
CA ASP A 190 -17.64 9.77 -23.92
C ASP A 190 -17.48 11.14 -24.57
N GLY A 191 -17.06 11.19 -25.81
CA GLY A 191 -16.97 12.44 -26.58
C GLY A 191 -15.66 12.72 -27.31
N THR A 192 -14.69 11.80 -27.35
CA THR A 192 -13.51 11.94 -28.23
C THR A 192 -13.36 10.77 -29.20
#